data_23faef9992770af26992415d7aa95aba
#
_entry.id   23faef9992770af26992415d7aa95aba
#
_cell.length_a   1.000
_cell.length_b   1.000
_cell.length_c   1.000
_cell.angle_alpha   90.00
_cell.angle_beta   90.00
_cell.angle_gamma   90.00
#
_symmetry.space_group_name_H-M   'P 1'
#
loop_
_entity.id
_entity.type
_entity.pdbx_description
1 polymer ?
#
loop_
_entity_poly.entity_id
_entity_poly.type
_entity_poly.pdbx_seq_one_letter_code
_entity_poly.pdbx_strand_id
1 'polypeptide(L)'
;MTSAGVRVSVFGKTDLGRSRDHNEDTFLVADLSTGNASLQPDVRNHEVGPRGSLFMVADGMGGAAAGEIASAMAVDSIYRHLSSVWAGDSDGSASRFAYRMKEAVELANEQIYAYAREHPEFRGMGTTLTAAGVFGDDLYLTQIGDSRAYLVRNGEAIQLTKDQSLMQRLVDAGELTEEEAEQSERRNIILQALGPDPRVKVDVTHQTLRRGDTLLICSDGLSGLVRREEFAREVVEHPDLPALCSALIDMANERGGPDNITVVAARFDGEALPEPKAAEDVGYQVYHVPEGEAPAEPDTIVPDTSPVEAPVQAPVAAALPRLGRPRGLLVMAALIAVIALLLTVLL
;
A
#
# COMPACT_ATOMS: atom_id res chain seq x y z
N MET A 1 3.14 14.19 -34.17
CA MET A 1 2.30 13.02 -33.80
C MET A 1 2.61 12.78 -32.34
N THR A 2 1.70 13.13 -31.42
CA THR A 2 1.82 12.78 -30.03
C THR A 2 1.81 11.26 -29.95
N SER A 3 2.88 10.64 -29.47
CA SER A 3 2.89 9.21 -29.12
C SER A 3 1.71 8.99 -28.18
N ALA A 4 0.76 8.18 -28.59
CA ALA A 4 -0.35 7.81 -27.71
C ALA A 4 0.22 7.01 -26.55
N GLY A 5 0.15 7.58 -25.34
CA GLY A 5 0.73 7.01 -24.13
C GLY A 5 -0.07 5.82 -23.58
N VAL A 6 0.43 5.25 -22.51
CA VAL A 6 -0.30 4.28 -21.69
C VAL A 6 -1.34 5.03 -20.87
N ARG A 7 -2.62 4.64 -20.97
CA ARG A 7 -3.71 5.20 -20.18
C ARG A 7 -4.03 4.29 -19.01
N VAL A 8 -4.22 4.90 -17.86
CA VAL A 8 -4.60 4.22 -16.62
C VAL A 8 -5.99 4.68 -16.18
N SER A 9 -6.84 3.71 -15.89
CA SER A 9 -8.03 3.92 -15.07
C SER A 9 -7.79 3.18 -13.75
N VAL A 10 -7.91 3.88 -12.61
CA VAL A 10 -7.59 3.30 -11.30
C VAL A 10 -8.62 3.72 -10.25
N PHE A 11 -8.90 2.81 -9.31
CA PHE A 11 -9.73 3.07 -8.15
C PHE A 11 -9.25 2.23 -6.97
N GLY A 12 -9.35 2.79 -5.76
CA GLY A 12 -9.06 2.08 -4.51
C GLY A 12 -10.23 2.21 -3.54
N LYS A 13 -10.44 1.16 -2.76
CA LYS A 13 -11.45 1.12 -1.71
C LYS A 13 -10.96 0.29 -0.54
N THR A 14 -11.28 0.75 0.67
CA THR A 14 -11.05 0.04 1.91
C THR A 14 -12.34 -0.11 2.69
N ASP A 15 -12.47 -1.16 3.47
CA ASP A 15 -13.61 -1.46 4.34
C ASP A 15 -13.11 -2.03 5.68
N LEU A 16 -13.83 -1.74 6.74
CA LEU A 16 -13.50 -2.17 8.09
C LEU A 16 -13.56 -3.70 8.27
N GLY A 17 -14.32 -4.39 7.41
CA GLY A 17 -14.72 -5.76 7.64
C GLY A 17 -15.86 -5.88 8.64
N ARG A 18 -16.06 -7.09 9.18
CA ARG A 18 -17.18 -7.39 10.11
C ARG A 18 -16.73 -7.60 11.56
N SER A 19 -15.43 -7.76 11.80
CA SER A 19 -14.89 -8.17 13.10
C SER A 19 -13.93 -7.15 13.73
N ARG A 20 -13.51 -6.16 12.99
CA ARG A 20 -12.55 -5.13 13.44
C ARG A 20 -13.28 -3.86 13.87
N ASP A 21 -12.76 -3.18 14.89
CA ASP A 21 -13.27 -1.89 15.37
C ASP A 21 -12.55 -0.70 14.73
N HIS A 22 -11.34 -0.93 14.18
CA HIS A 22 -10.48 0.05 13.53
C HIS A 22 -9.99 -0.48 12.19
N ASN A 23 -9.69 0.44 11.27
CA ASN A 23 -9.09 0.09 9.99
C ASN A 23 -7.60 0.44 10.03
N GLU A 24 -6.76 -0.58 10.01
CA GLU A 24 -5.31 -0.47 10.02
C GLU A 24 -4.72 -0.49 8.58
N ASP A 25 -5.56 -0.77 7.58
CA ASP A 25 -5.18 -0.70 6.17
C ASP A 25 -5.08 0.74 5.67
N THR A 26 -4.09 0.99 4.83
CA THR A 26 -3.94 2.24 4.09
C THR A 26 -3.65 1.95 2.62
N PHE A 27 -4.23 2.72 1.72
CA PHE A 27 -3.90 2.65 0.30
C PHE A 27 -3.62 4.04 -0.29
N LEU A 28 -2.93 4.06 -1.43
CA LEU A 28 -2.68 5.29 -2.17
C LEU A 28 -2.74 5.05 -3.67
N VAL A 29 -3.27 6.05 -4.38
CA VAL A 29 -3.25 6.17 -5.84
C VAL A 29 -2.65 7.53 -6.18
N ALA A 30 -1.60 7.56 -7.01
CA ALA A 30 -0.91 8.79 -7.38
C ALA A 30 -0.45 8.80 -8.84
N ASP A 31 -0.54 9.98 -9.46
CA ASP A 31 0.21 10.33 -10.66
C ASP A 31 1.48 11.08 -10.22
N LEU A 32 2.64 10.43 -10.36
CA LEU A 32 3.93 10.98 -9.94
C LEU A 32 4.40 12.11 -10.86
N SER A 33 3.87 12.21 -12.09
CA SER A 33 4.25 13.24 -13.04
C SER A 33 3.63 14.60 -12.72
N THR A 34 2.42 14.58 -12.15
CA THR A 34 1.73 15.80 -11.66
C THR A 34 1.92 16.01 -10.17
N GLY A 35 2.43 15.01 -9.43
CA GLY A 35 2.55 15.03 -7.98
C GLY A 35 1.21 15.02 -7.28
N ASN A 36 0.15 14.51 -7.92
CA ASN A 36 -1.19 14.44 -7.37
C ASN A 36 -1.49 13.03 -6.84
N ALA A 37 -1.86 12.96 -5.56
CA ALA A 37 -2.27 11.72 -4.91
C ALA A 37 -3.72 11.86 -4.41
N SER A 38 -4.66 11.23 -5.11
CA SER A 38 -6.08 11.32 -4.77
C SER A 38 -6.92 10.32 -5.58
N LEU A 39 -8.21 10.22 -5.28
CA LEU A 39 -9.21 9.56 -6.12
C LEU A 39 -10.03 10.56 -6.96
N GLN A 40 -9.52 11.75 -7.20
CA GLN A 40 -10.15 12.72 -8.10
C GLN A 40 -10.13 12.22 -9.56
N PRO A 41 -11.04 12.68 -10.42
CA PRO A 41 -11.19 12.16 -11.78
C PRO A 41 -9.91 12.24 -12.64
N ASP A 42 -9.08 13.25 -12.43
CA ASP A 42 -7.81 13.49 -13.14
C ASP A 42 -6.70 12.51 -12.73
N VAL A 43 -6.75 11.95 -11.51
CA VAL A 43 -5.86 10.88 -11.07
C VAL A 43 -6.46 9.50 -11.37
N ARG A 44 -7.78 9.37 -11.23
CA ARG A 44 -8.48 8.10 -11.54
C ARG A 44 -8.39 7.70 -13.01
N ASN A 45 -8.27 8.66 -13.91
CA ASN A 45 -8.14 8.42 -15.34
C ASN A 45 -7.09 9.38 -15.91
N HIS A 46 -5.89 8.88 -16.11
CA HIS A 46 -4.78 9.67 -16.61
C HIS A 46 -3.92 8.90 -17.62
N GLU A 47 -3.08 9.61 -18.35
CA GLU A 47 -2.01 9.06 -19.16
C GLU A 47 -0.75 8.97 -18.29
N VAL A 48 -0.06 7.82 -18.32
CA VAL A 48 1.20 7.65 -17.60
C VAL A 48 2.23 8.64 -18.12
N GLY A 49 2.56 9.60 -17.30
CA GLY A 49 3.52 10.65 -17.62
C GLY A 49 4.98 10.23 -17.42
N PRO A 50 5.94 11.15 -17.63
CA PRO A 50 7.38 10.85 -17.64
C PRO A 50 7.94 10.45 -16.27
N ARG A 51 7.19 10.61 -15.20
CA ARG A 51 7.58 10.16 -13.84
C ARG A 51 6.79 8.95 -13.39
N GLY A 52 5.84 8.47 -14.19
CA GLY A 52 5.07 7.28 -13.91
C GLY A 52 3.90 7.49 -12.97
N SER A 53 3.31 6.38 -12.53
CA SER A 53 2.19 6.33 -11.58
C SER A 53 2.50 5.36 -10.47
N LEU A 54 1.87 5.54 -9.29
CA LEU A 54 2.12 4.76 -8.09
C LEU A 54 0.80 4.33 -7.44
N PHE A 55 0.67 3.04 -7.14
CA PHE A 55 -0.47 2.45 -6.45
C PHE A 55 0.05 1.60 -5.30
N MET A 56 -0.52 1.72 -4.10
CA MET A 56 -0.03 1.01 -2.91
C MET A 56 -1.17 0.53 -2.03
N VAL A 57 -0.94 -0.61 -1.39
CA VAL A 57 -1.71 -1.11 -0.25
C VAL A 57 -0.73 -1.47 0.86
N ALA A 58 -1.03 -1.07 2.08
CA ALA A 58 -0.29 -1.35 3.28
C ALA A 58 -1.27 -1.80 4.36
N ASP A 59 -1.05 -2.98 4.93
CA ASP A 59 -1.84 -3.61 5.97
C ASP A 59 -1.10 -3.48 7.29
N GLY A 60 -1.67 -2.70 8.20
CA GLY A 60 -1.05 -2.34 9.46
C GLY A 60 -1.23 -3.41 10.54
N MET A 61 -0.18 -3.64 11.33
CA MET A 61 -0.16 -4.59 12.43
C MET A 61 0.45 -3.99 13.70
N GLY A 62 0.01 -4.48 14.88
CA GLY A 62 0.60 -4.05 16.16
C GLY A 62 -0.40 -3.68 17.25
N GLY A 63 -1.69 -3.94 17.06
CA GLY A 63 -2.78 -3.62 18.00
C GLY A 63 -3.11 -2.13 18.06
N ALA A 64 -4.17 -1.77 18.81
CA ALA A 64 -4.83 -0.47 18.88
C ALA A 64 -4.01 0.75 18.42
N ALA A 65 -4.33 1.33 17.27
CA ALA A 65 -3.72 2.50 16.64
C ALA A 65 -2.27 2.34 16.12
N ALA A 66 -1.52 1.33 16.52
CA ALA A 66 -0.11 1.17 16.10
C ALA A 66 -0.02 0.74 14.63
N GLY A 67 -0.86 -0.17 14.19
CA GLY A 67 -0.95 -0.60 12.78
C GLY A 67 -1.41 0.53 11.86
N GLU A 68 -2.44 1.28 12.24
CA GLU A 68 -2.93 2.45 11.50
C GLU A 68 -1.82 3.50 11.28
N ILE A 69 -1.03 3.77 12.31
CA ILE A 69 0.09 4.71 12.21
C ILE A 69 1.18 4.14 11.29
N ALA A 70 1.51 2.85 11.42
CA ALA A 70 2.55 2.22 10.61
C ALA A 70 2.21 2.22 9.13
N SER A 71 0.99 1.79 8.75
CA SER A 71 0.54 1.77 7.36
C SER A 71 0.47 3.17 6.74
N ALA A 72 -0.04 4.16 7.50
CA ALA A 72 -0.08 5.55 7.06
C ALA A 72 1.34 6.13 6.88
N MET A 73 2.27 5.87 7.80
CA MET A 73 3.67 6.30 7.70
C MET A 73 4.37 5.67 6.49
N ALA A 74 4.17 4.39 6.23
CA ALA A 74 4.76 3.71 5.09
C ALA A 74 4.33 4.37 3.78
N VAL A 75 3.03 4.54 3.59
CA VAL A 75 2.44 5.12 2.38
C VAL A 75 2.89 6.57 2.18
N ASP A 76 2.85 7.39 3.23
CA ASP A 76 3.27 8.80 3.18
C ASP A 76 4.76 8.95 2.87
N SER A 77 5.63 8.17 3.54
CA SER A 77 7.07 8.20 3.34
C SER A 77 7.46 7.83 1.89
N ILE A 78 6.90 6.73 1.37
CA ILE A 78 7.17 6.25 0.02
C ILE A 78 6.71 7.28 -1.02
N TYR A 79 5.47 7.79 -0.87
CA TYR A 79 4.95 8.79 -1.77
C TYR A 79 5.79 10.07 -1.77
N ARG A 80 6.16 10.59 -0.60
CA ARG A 80 7.00 11.80 -0.48
C ARG A 80 8.38 11.60 -1.10
N HIS A 81 9.01 10.46 -0.88
CA HIS A 81 10.31 10.16 -1.47
C HIS A 81 10.22 10.14 -3.00
N LEU A 82 9.23 9.46 -3.57
CA LEU A 82 9.07 9.40 -5.02
C LEU A 82 8.61 10.73 -5.63
N SER A 83 7.72 11.46 -4.98
CA SER A 83 7.25 12.77 -5.47
C SER A 83 8.29 13.89 -5.34
N SER A 84 9.37 13.71 -4.57
CA SER A 84 10.45 14.67 -4.41
C SER A 84 11.76 14.21 -5.04
N VAL A 85 12.32 13.09 -4.56
CA VAL A 85 13.64 12.60 -4.98
C VAL A 85 13.60 12.03 -6.40
N TRP A 86 12.65 11.12 -6.70
CA TRP A 86 12.49 10.60 -8.05
C TRP A 86 12.01 11.67 -9.03
N ALA A 87 11.08 12.53 -8.63
CA ALA A 87 10.61 13.61 -9.49
C ALA A 87 11.73 14.57 -9.90
N GLY A 88 12.73 14.77 -9.03
CA GLY A 88 13.91 15.59 -9.28
C GLY A 88 15.11 14.85 -9.87
N ASP A 89 15.04 13.51 -10.02
CA ASP A 89 16.17 12.72 -10.51
C ASP A 89 16.49 13.07 -11.97
N SER A 90 17.79 13.27 -12.27
CA SER A 90 18.27 13.56 -13.63
C SER A 90 18.27 12.32 -14.53
N ASP A 91 18.39 11.13 -13.94
CA ASP A 91 18.26 9.85 -14.64
C ASP A 91 16.79 9.41 -14.64
N GLY A 92 16.12 9.63 -15.76
CA GLY A 92 14.74 9.20 -16.00
C GLY A 92 14.62 7.78 -16.57
N SER A 93 15.56 6.87 -16.28
CA SER A 93 15.51 5.49 -16.77
C SER A 93 14.59 4.61 -15.93
N ALA A 94 14.09 3.52 -16.53
CA ALA A 94 13.27 2.53 -15.88
C ALA A 94 14.01 1.82 -14.73
N SER A 95 15.29 1.53 -14.89
CA SER A 95 16.12 0.95 -13.84
C SER A 95 16.31 1.89 -12.65
N ARG A 96 16.42 3.20 -12.92
CA ARG A 96 16.49 4.21 -11.87
C ARG A 96 15.16 4.36 -11.13
N PHE A 97 14.04 4.27 -11.84
CA PHE A 97 12.71 4.24 -11.23
C PHE A 97 12.55 3.06 -10.27
N ALA A 98 12.89 1.85 -10.70
CA ALA A 98 12.85 0.64 -9.86
C ALA A 98 13.78 0.76 -8.64
N TYR A 99 14.97 1.34 -8.81
CA TYR A 99 15.89 1.63 -7.72
C TYR A 99 15.25 2.58 -6.69
N ARG A 100 14.64 3.68 -7.16
CA ARG A 100 13.97 4.67 -6.29
C ARG A 100 12.76 4.10 -5.57
N MET A 101 12.02 3.19 -6.19
CA MET A 101 10.93 2.47 -5.51
C MET A 101 11.47 1.62 -4.35
N LYS A 102 12.54 0.85 -4.59
CA LYS A 102 13.18 0.04 -3.53
C LYS A 102 13.72 0.92 -2.40
N GLU A 103 14.47 1.95 -2.73
CA GLU A 103 15.03 2.92 -1.77
C GLU A 103 13.94 3.58 -0.91
N ALA A 104 12.81 3.97 -1.51
CA ALA A 104 11.68 4.55 -0.79
C ALA A 104 11.09 3.61 0.26
N VAL A 105 11.01 2.31 -0.05
CA VAL A 105 10.52 1.27 0.89
C VAL A 105 11.52 1.06 2.04
N GLU A 106 12.81 1.01 1.73
CA GLU A 106 13.87 0.89 2.75
C GLU A 106 13.86 2.09 3.71
N LEU A 107 13.72 3.31 3.16
CA LEU A 107 13.60 4.55 3.96
C LEU A 107 12.33 4.53 4.83
N ALA A 108 11.20 4.09 4.31
CA ALA A 108 9.97 3.97 5.08
C ALA A 108 10.15 3.02 6.28
N ASN A 109 10.83 1.87 6.07
CA ASN A 109 11.18 0.96 7.15
C ASN A 109 12.02 1.64 8.24
N GLU A 110 13.06 2.36 7.85
CA GLU A 110 13.93 3.07 8.81
C GLU A 110 13.13 4.08 9.64
N GLN A 111 12.23 4.82 9.02
CA GLN A 111 11.40 5.81 9.71
C GLN A 111 10.42 5.18 10.69
N ILE A 112 9.72 4.09 10.30
CA ILE A 112 8.79 3.38 11.18
C ILE A 112 9.54 2.74 12.35
N TYR A 113 10.69 2.10 12.08
CA TYR A 113 11.54 1.51 13.10
C TYR A 113 12.05 2.54 14.12
N ALA A 114 12.51 3.72 13.65
CA ALA A 114 12.96 4.80 14.52
C ALA A 114 11.80 5.34 15.36
N TYR A 115 10.63 5.56 14.75
CA TYR A 115 9.44 6.03 15.45
C TYR A 115 9.00 5.08 16.56
N ALA A 116 8.96 3.78 16.30
CA ALA A 116 8.61 2.77 17.30
C ALA A 116 9.59 2.71 18.47
N ARG A 117 10.86 3.10 18.26
CA ARG A 117 11.88 3.17 19.33
C ARG A 117 11.73 4.43 20.18
N GLU A 118 11.32 5.53 19.59
CA GLU A 118 11.11 6.81 20.28
C GLU A 118 9.78 6.84 21.04
N HIS A 119 8.82 5.99 20.65
CA HIS A 119 7.47 5.92 21.21
C HIS A 119 7.18 4.49 21.73
N PRO A 120 7.54 4.19 23.00
CA PRO A 120 7.39 2.84 23.55
C PRO A 120 5.95 2.28 23.52
N GLU A 121 4.94 3.15 23.49
CA GLU A 121 3.53 2.80 23.36
C GLU A 121 3.19 2.15 22.00
N PHE A 122 4.00 2.41 20.97
CA PHE A 122 3.87 1.82 19.63
C PHE A 122 4.92 0.74 19.36
N ARG A 123 5.52 0.19 20.40
CA ARG A 123 6.52 -0.86 20.26
C ARG A 123 5.96 -2.08 19.55
N GLY A 124 6.64 -2.51 18.48
CA GLY A 124 6.23 -3.63 17.66
C GLY A 124 5.20 -3.27 16.58
N MET A 125 4.93 -1.98 16.38
CA MET A 125 4.18 -1.53 15.23
C MET A 125 4.85 -1.96 13.94
N GLY A 126 4.06 -2.27 12.93
CA GLY A 126 4.56 -2.61 11.60
C GLY A 126 3.46 -2.59 10.58
N THR A 127 3.83 -2.79 9.34
CA THR A 127 2.88 -2.90 8.23
C THR A 127 3.45 -3.74 7.11
N THR A 128 2.59 -4.43 6.37
CA THR A 128 2.94 -4.94 5.06
C THR A 128 3.06 -3.79 4.07
N LEU A 129 3.56 -4.07 2.90
CA LEU A 129 3.52 -3.17 1.76
C LEU A 129 3.50 -3.96 0.46
N THR A 130 2.56 -3.64 -0.42
CA THR A 130 2.61 -3.98 -1.84
C THR A 130 2.42 -2.69 -2.64
N ALA A 131 3.48 -2.26 -3.32
CA ALA A 131 3.47 -1.05 -4.13
C ALA A 131 3.77 -1.36 -5.58
N ALA A 132 2.97 -0.80 -6.50
CA ALA A 132 3.07 -0.92 -7.93
C ALA A 132 3.41 0.43 -8.55
N GLY A 133 4.56 0.51 -9.21
CA GLY A 133 4.98 1.65 -10.01
C GLY A 133 4.84 1.34 -11.50
N VAL A 134 4.14 2.20 -12.23
CA VAL A 134 4.01 2.09 -13.69
C VAL A 134 4.90 3.14 -14.33
N PHE A 135 5.82 2.69 -15.18
CA PHE A 135 6.74 3.57 -15.90
C PHE A 135 6.86 3.14 -17.37
N GLY A 136 6.39 3.99 -18.28
CA GLY A 136 6.20 3.59 -19.67
C GLY A 136 5.17 2.45 -19.78
N ASP A 137 5.55 1.35 -20.39
CA ASP A 137 4.76 0.12 -20.53
C ASP A 137 5.18 -0.98 -19.52
N ASP A 138 5.99 -0.63 -18.53
CA ASP A 138 6.49 -1.54 -17.52
C ASP A 138 5.83 -1.30 -16.16
N LEU A 139 5.57 -2.40 -15.46
CA LEU A 139 5.05 -2.47 -14.09
C LEU A 139 6.16 -3.00 -13.18
N TYR A 140 6.55 -2.22 -12.19
CA TYR A 140 7.48 -2.61 -11.13
C TYR A 140 6.70 -2.76 -9.82
N LEU A 141 6.91 -3.87 -9.14
CA LEU A 141 6.31 -4.10 -7.83
C LEU A 141 7.40 -4.16 -6.77
N THR A 142 7.15 -3.51 -5.64
CA THR A 142 7.95 -3.70 -4.42
C THR A 142 7.05 -4.29 -3.35
N GLN A 143 7.54 -5.32 -2.64
CA GLN A 143 6.75 -6.06 -1.67
C GLN A 143 7.52 -6.31 -0.38
N ILE A 144 6.78 -6.18 0.74
CA ILE A 144 7.10 -6.64 2.08
C ILE A 144 5.82 -7.21 2.69
N GLY A 145 5.87 -8.46 3.20
CA GLY A 145 4.72 -9.10 3.85
C GLY A 145 3.92 -10.00 2.91
N ASP A 146 2.61 -10.07 3.12
CA ASP A 146 1.67 -10.99 2.49
C ASP A 146 0.46 -10.32 1.83
N SER A 147 0.42 -8.98 1.78
CA SER A 147 -0.47 -8.28 0.84
C SER A 147 -0.06 -8.63 -0.59
N ARG A 148 -1.03 -8.81 -1.48
CA ARG A 148 -0.79 -9.42 -2.79
C ARG A 148 -1.10 -8.49 -3.95
N ALA A 149 -0.42 -8.73 -5.08
CA ALA A 149 -0.75 -8.16 -6.38
C ALA A 149 -1.06 -9.25 -7.39
N TYR A 150 -2.13 -9.07 -8.16
CA TYR A 150 -2.56 -9.95 -9.24
C TYR A 150 -2.67 -9.17 -10.54
N LEU A 151 -2.28 -9.79 -11.65
CA LEU A 151 -2.57 -9.28 -12.99
C LEU A 151 -3.63 -10.17 -13.65
N VAL A 152 -4.73 -9.55 -14.05
CA VAL A 152 -5.76 -10.22 -14.85
C VAL A 152 -5.50 -9.92 -16.32
N ARG A 153 -5.14 -10.96 -17.06
CA ARG A 153 -4.85 -10.94 -18.51
C ARG A 153 -5.55 -12.11 -19.18
N ASN A 154 -6.22 -11.88 -20.30
CA ASN A 154 -6.94 -12.91 -21.05
C ASN A 154 -7.96 -13.71 -20.22
N GLY A 155 -8.56 -13.10 -19.18
CA GLY A 155 -9.53 -13.76 -18.29
C GLY A 155 -8.91 -14.69 -17.24
N GLU A 156 -7.59 -14.61 -17.02
CA GLU A 156 -6.87 -15.36 -16.00
C GLU A 156 -6.22 -14.38 -15.00
N ALA A 157 -6.38 -14.62 -13.69
CA ALA A 157 -5.72 -13.85 -12.64
C ALA A 157 -4.44 -14.58 -12.21
N ILE A 158 -3.31 -13.90 -12.33
CA ILE A 158 -1.98 -14.44 -12.05
C ILE A 158 -1.35 -13.59 -10.94
N GLN A 159 -0.89 -14.23 -9.87
CA GLN A 159 -0.23 -13.56 -8.77
C GLN A 159 1.18 -13.11 -9.16
N LEU A 160 1.46 -11.82 -8.98
CA LEU A 160 2.75 -11.21 -9.30
C LEU A 160 3.69 -11.10 -8.10
N THR A 161 3.16 -11.28 -6.90
CA THR A 161 3.87 -11.22 -5.62
C THR A 161 4.04 -12.61 -5.03
N LYS A 162 4.92 -12.75 -4.05
CA LYS A 162 5.11 -13.99 -3.30
C LYS A 162 5.10 -13.67 -1.81
N ASP A 163 4.19 -14.27 -1.07
CA ASP A 163 3.99 -13.96 0.33
C ASP A 163 5.26 -14.21 1.15
N GLN A 164 5.63 -13.27 1.96
CA GLN A 164 6.73 -13.41 2.93
C GLN A 164 6.15 -13.92 4.26
N SER A 165 5.49 -15.08 4.20
CA SER A 165 4.81 -15.75 5.31
C SER A 165 5.45 -17.10 5.65
N LEU A 166 5.14 -17.63 6.85
CA LEU A 166 5.55 -18.97 7.25
C LEU A 166 4.99 -20.03 6.32
N MET A 167 3.73 -19.89 5.93
CA MET A 167 3.06 -20.87 5.07
C MET A 167 3.71 -20.92 3.68
N GLN A 168 3.98 -19.77 3.08
CA GLN A 168 4.67 -19.74 1.79
C GLN A 168 6.05 -20.39 1.86
N ARG A 169 6.77 -20.17 2.95
CA ARG A 169 8.09 -20.81 3.15
C ARG A 169 7.99 -22.34 3.23
N LEU A 170 6.94 -22.88 3.85
CA LEU A 170 6.70 -24.33 3.93
C LEU A 170 6.28 -24.90 2.57
N VAL A 171 5.48 -24.17 1.80
CA VAL A 171 5.14 -24.54 0.41
C VAL A 171 6.41 -24.57 -0.46
N ASP A 172 7.25 -23.56 -0.36
CA ASP A 172 8.53 -23.50 -1.10
C ASP A 172 9.50 -24.65 -0.75
N ALA A 173 9.48 -25.10 0.51
CA ALA A 173 10.25 -26.25 0.96
C ALA A 173 9.63 -27.60 0.54
N GLY A 174 8.42 -27.59 -0.05
CA GLY A 174 7.68 -28.81 -0.40
C GLY A 174 7.12 -29.56 0.82
N GLU A 175 6.99 -28.88 1.97
CA GLU A 175 6.45 -29.44 3.20
C GLU A 175 4.92 -29.35 3.27
N LEU A 176 4.32 -28.37 2.54
CA LEU A 176 2.87 -28.19 2.39
C LEU A 176 2.52 -27.94 0.93
N THR A 177 1.28 -28.28 0.56
CA THR A 177 0.66 -27.79 -0.67
C THR A 177 0.09 -26.38 -0.46
N GLU A 178 -0.24 -25.65 -1.53
CA GLU A 178 -0.91 -24.35 -1.44
C GLU A 178 -2.26 -24.48 -0.69
N GLU A 179 -3.04 -25.55 -0.98
CA GLU A 179 -4.32 -25.81 -0.33
C GLU A 179 -4.20 -26.07 1.17
N GLU A 180 -3.16 -26.81 1.59
CA GLU A 180 -2.89 -27.07 3.02
C GLU A 180 -2.45 -25.79 3.73
N ALA A 181 -1.66 -24.94 3.06
CA ALA A 181 -1.23 -23.65 3.58
C ALA A 181 -2.41 -22.69 3.81
N GLU A 182 -3.36 -22.60 2.85
CA GLU A 182 -4.56 -21.77 2.97
C GLU A 182 -5.49 -22.20 4.12
N GLN A 183 -5.55 -23.51 4.44
CA GLN A 183 -6.37 -24.06 5.51
C GLN A 183 -5.69 -24.02 6.88
N SER A 184 -4.42 -23.64 6.95
CA SER A 184 -3.65 -23.62 8.20
C SER A 184 -4.13 -22.54 9.16
N GLU A 185 -4.23 -22.87 10.45
CA GLU A 185 -4.47 -21.90 11.53
C GLU A 185 -3.31 -20.88 11.67
N ARG A 186 -2.14 -21.19 11.07
CA ARG A 186 -0.94 -20.34 11.10
C ARG A 186 -0.75 -19.50 9.85
N ARG A 187 -1.78 -19.41 9.00
CA ARG A 187 -1.68 -18.70 7.71
C ARG A 187 -1.31 -17.21 7.84
N ASN A 188 -1.65 -16.58 8.98
CA ASN A 188 -1.39 -15.16 9.23
C ASN A 188 -0.02 -14.89 9.89
N ILE A 189 0.92 -15.88 9.90
CA ILE A 189 2.26 -15.66 10.43
C ILE A 189 3.15 -15.04 9.33
N ILE A 190 3.35 -13.73 9.42
CA ILE A 190 4.22 -12.97 8.51
C ILE A 190 5.67 -13.10 8.99
N LEU A 191 6.60 -13.29 8.07
CA LEU A 191 8.03 -13.41 8.36
C LEU A 191 8.78 -12.09 8.20
N GLN A 192 8.19 -11.12 7.51
CA GLN A 192 8.78 -9.81 7.28
C GLN A 192 7.68 -8.74 7.18
N ALA A 193 7.91 -7.60 7.82
CA ALA A 193 7.07 -6.40 7.77
C ALA A 193 7.96 -5.16 7.89
N LEU A 194 7.46 -4.00 7.47
CA LEU A 194 8.10 -2.71 7.74
C LEU A 194 7.92 -2.35 9.22
N GLY A 195 8.99 -1.90 9.86
CA GLY A 195 8.99 -1.34 11.21
C GLY A 195 9.54 -2.23 12.33
N PRO A 196 9.24 -3.54 12.43
CA PRO A 196 9.75 -4.37 13.52
C PRO A 196 11.27 -4.54 13.54
N ASP A 197 11.89 -4.61 12.37
CA ASP A 197 13.32 -4.81 12.22
C ASP A 197 14.01 -3.59 11.57
N PRO A 198 15.28 -3.31 11.92
CA PRO A 198 15.99 -2.14 11.38
C PRO A 198 16.30 -2.25 9.88
N ARG A 199 16.24 -3.43 9.31
CA ARG A 199 16.48 -3.71 7.89
C ARG A 199 15.48 -4.71 7.36
N VAL A 200 15.02 -4.48 6.15
CA VAL A 200 14.12 -5.38 5.41
C VAL A 200 14.74 -5.78 4.09
N LYS A 201 14.33 -6.92 3.57
CA LYS A 201 14.68 -7.35 2.23
C LYS A 201 13.47 -7.08 1.33
N VAL A 202 13.54 -6.00 0.55
CA VAL A 202 12.50 -5.63 -0.40
C VAL A 202 12.56 -6.57 -1.60
N ASP A 203 11.47 -7.30 -1.86
CA ASP A 203 11.31 -8.02 -3.10
C ASP A 203 10.87 -7.04 -4.20
N VAL A 204 11.60 -7.08 -5.32
CA VAL A 204 11.25 -6.28 -6.51
C VAL A 204 10.94 -7.22 -7.64
N THR A 205 9.75 -7.07 -8.25
CA THR A 205 9.35 -7.85 -9.43
C THR A 205 8.97 -6.92 -10.57
N HIS A 206 8.95 -7.46 -11.78
CA HIS A 206 8.69 -6.72 -13.01
C HIS A 206 7.76 -7.48 -13.92
N GLN A 207 6.89 -6.73 -14.61
CA GLN A 207 5.99 -7.27 -15.63
C GLN A 207 5.76 -6.23 -16.74
N THR A 208 5.90 -6.62 -17.99
CA THR A 208 5.51 -5.75 -19.11
C THR A 208 3.99 -5.78 -19.29
N LEU A 209 3.38 -4.60 -19.35
CA LEU A 209 1.94 -4.43 -19.51
C LEU A 209 1.45 -4.70 -20.92
N ARG A 210 0.19 -5.11 -21.03
CA ARG A 210 -0.55 -5.29 -22.28
C ARG A 210 -1.86 -4.51 -22.23
N ARG A 211 -2.42 -4.25 -23.40
CA ARG A 211 -3.71 -3.61 -23.50
C ARG A 211 -4.80 -4.46 -22.86
N GLY A 212 -5.61 -3.85 -22.01
CA GLY A 212 -6.69 -4.52 -21.30
C GLY A 212 -6.28 -5.23 -20.01
N ASP A 213 -5.00 -5.23 -19.65
CA ASP A 213 -4.56 -5.73 -18.35
C ASP A 213 -5.27 -5.02 -17.21
N THR A 214 -5.62 -5.78 -16.18
CA THR A 214 -6.14 -5.23 -14.93
C THR A 214 -5.28 -5.70 -13.76
N LEU A 215 -4.64 -4.77 -13.08
CA LEU A 215 -3.89 -5.01 -11.85
C LEU A 215 -4.85 -4.90 -10.66
N LEU A 216 -4.76 -5.85 -9.73
CA LEU A 216 -5.41 -5.80 -8.42
C LEU A 216 -4.33 -5.87 -7.36
N ILE A 217 -4.31 -4.93 -6.42
CA ILE A 217 -3.47 -4.96 -5.22
C ILE A 217 -4.39 -5.03 -4.01
N CYS A 218 -4.17 -5.94 -3.07
CA CYS A 218 -5.07 -6.10 -1.94
C CYS A 218 -4.35 -6.55 -0.67
N SER A 219 -4.97 -6.25 0.49
CA SER A 219 -4.61 -6.83 1.78
C SER A 219 -5.07 -8.29 1.90
N ASP A 220 -4.60 -8.99 2.93
CA ASP A 220 -4.92 -10.40 3.20
C ASP A 220 -6.40 -10.60 3.55
N GLY A 221 -7.07 -9.59 4.11
CA GLY A 221 -8.52 -9.61 4.36
C GLY A 221 -9.35 -9.81 3.09
N LEU A 222 -8.81 -9.46 1.91
CA LEU A 222 -9.44 -9.80 0.63
C LEU A 222 -8.89 -11.12 0.09
N SER A 223 -7.58 -11.25 -0.09
CA SER A 223 -6.96 -12.41 -0.76
C SER A 223 -7.06 -13.70 0.04
N GLY A 224 -7.28 -13.62 1.35
CA GLY A 224 -7.57 -14.77 2.21
C GLY A 224 -8.99 -15.33 2.06
N LEU A 225 -9.90 -14.61 1.40
CA LEU A 225 -11.31 -14.96 1.25
C LEU A 225 -11.76 -15.10 -0.20
N VAL A 226 -11.14 -14.38 -1.13
CA VAL A 226 -11.47 -14.40 -2.57
C VAL A 226 -10.37 -15.11 -3.33
N ARG A 227 -10.76 -16.10 -4.15
CA ARG A 227 -9.82 -16.93 -4.91
C ARG A 227 -9.42 -16.28 -6.23
N ARG A 228 -8.30 -16.71 -6.80
CA ARG A 228 -7.76 -16.19 -8.08
C ARG A 228 -8.77 -16.24 -9.23
N GLU A 229 -9.49 -17.36 -9.37
CA GLU A 229 -10.48 -17.54 -10.41
C GLU A 229 -11.67 -16.59 -10.26
N GLU A 230 -11.97 -16.20 -9.04
CA GLU A 230 -13.03 -15.22 -8.72
C GLU A 230 -12.59 -13.81 -9.07
N PHE A 231 -11.34 -13.43 -8.80
CA PHE A 231 -10.80 -12.14 -9.27
C PHE A 231 -10.92 -12.01 -10.79
N ALA A 232 -10.55 -13.06 -11.54
CA ALA A 232 -10.66 -13.05 -13.00
C ALA A 232 -12.11 -12.87 -13.48
N ARG A 233 -13.06 -13.56 -12.83
CA ARG A 233 -14.49 -13.46 -13.14
C ARG A 233 -15.02 -12.06 -12.84
N GLU A 234 -14.77 -11.53 -11.62
CA GLU A 234 -15.27 -10.23 -11.20
C GLU A 234 -14.75 -9.09 -12.08
N VAL A 235 -13.48 -9.15 -12.53
CA VAL A 235 -12.91 -8.18 -13.48
C VAL A 235 -13.67 -8.15 -14.81
N VAL A 236 -14.16 -9.31 -15.29
CA VAL A 236 -14.95 -9.40 -16.50
C VAL A 236 -16.39 -8.93 -16.28
N GLU A 237 -17.01 -9.31 -15.17
CA GLU A 237 -18.39 -8.99 -14.83
C GLU A 237 -18.58 -7.51 -14.46
N HIS A 238 -17.55 -6.88 -13.90
CA HIS A 238 -17.55 -5.48 -13.45
C HIS A 238 -16.52 -4.63 -14.21
N PRO A 239 -16.85 -4.13 -15.41
CA PRO A 239 -15.94 -3.27 -16.17
C PRO A 239 -15.70 -1.89 -15.52
N ASP A 240 -16.60 -1.43 -14.63
CA ASP A 240 -16.43 -0.23 -13.84
C ASP A 240 -15.64 -0.52 -12.56
N LEU A 241 -14.48 0.13 -12.38
CA LEU A 241 -13.57 -0.19 -11.27
C LEU A 241 -14.16 0.09 -9.88
N PRO A 242 -14.92 1.18 -9.63
CA PRO A 242 -15.67 1.35 -8.40
C PRO A 242 -16.63 0.20 -8.08
N ALA A 243 -17.35 -0.29 -9.08
CA ALA A 243 -18.24 -1.45 -8.93
C ALA A 243 -17.45 -2.73 -8.65
N LEU A 244 -16.36 -2.96 -9.37
CA LEU A 244 -15.45 -4.09 -9.14
C LEU A 244 -14.92 -4.11 -7.70
N CYS A 245 -14.35 -3.00 -7.23
CA CYS A 245 -13.82 -2.92 -5.86
C CYS A 245 -14.92 -3.16 -4.82
N SER A 246 -16.14 -2.66 -5.07
CA SER A 246 -17.27 -2.89 -4.17
C SER A 246 -17.70 -4.36 -4.15
N ALA A 247 -17.82 -4.99 -5.32
CA ALA A 247 -18.20 -6.40 -5.43
C ALA A 247 -17.20 -7.32 -4.71
N LEU A 248 -15.90 -7.08 -4.87
CA LEU A 248 -14.84 -7.84 -4.21
C LEU A 248 -14.90 -7.70 -2.68
N ILE A 249 -15.08 -6.47 -2.18
CA ILE A 249 -15.22 -6.20 -0.74
C ILE A 249 -16.48 -6.85 -0.18
N ASP A 250 -17.61 -6.71 -0.88
CA ASP A 250 -18.88 -7.30 -0.46
C ASP A 250 -18.77 -8.83 -0.39
N MET A 251 -18.12 -9.46 -1.37
CA MET A 251 -17.85 -10.89 -1.38
C MET A 251 -17.03 -11.34 -0.17
N ALA A 252 -15.96 -10.62 0.19
CA ALA A 252 -15.17 -10.91 1.36
C ALA A 252 -15.98 -10.72 2.66
N ASN A 253 -16.78 -9.67 2.74
CA ASN A 253 -17.67 -9.40 3.86
C ASN A 253 -18.76 -10.48 4.03
N GLU A 254 -19.33 -10.97 2.93
CA GLU A 254 -20.31 -12.08 2.96
C GLU A 254 -19.68 -13.38 3.45
N ARG A 255 -18.37 -13.57 3.26
CA ARG A 255 -17.59 -14.72 3.76
C ARG A 255 -17.07 -14.52 5.18
N GLY A 256 -17.59 -13.52 5.88
CA GLY A 256 -17.33 -13.28 7.30
C GLY A 256 -16.54 -12.02 7.60
N GLY A 257 -15.75 -11.49 6.66
CA GLY A 257 -14.97 -10.24 6.82
C GLY A 257 -14.20 -10.17 8.15
N PRO A 258 -13.31 -11.14 8.47
CA PRO A 258 -12.67 -11.19 9.77
C PRO A 258 -11.60 -10.11 9.97
N ASP A 259 -11.19 -9.45 8.89
CA ASP A 259 -10.17 -8.40 8.89
C ASP A 259 -10.59 -7.18 8.08
N ASN A 260 -9.75 -6.14 8.10
CA ASN A 260 -9.83 -5.00 7.21
C ASN A 260 -9.64 -5.48 5.76
N ILE A 261 -10.37 -4.89 4.82
CA ILE A 261 -10.42 -5.34 3.43
C ILE A 261 -10.10 -4.17 2.54
N THR A 262 -8.95 -4.22 1.88
CA THR A 262 -8.51 -3.14 0.99
C THR A 262 -8.17 -3.68 -0.39
N VAL A 263 -8.59 -2.96 -1.43
CA VAL A 263 -8.26 -3.25 -2.83
C VAL A 263 -8.02 -1.98 -3.62
N VAL A 264 -6.98 -2.01 -4.45
CA VAL A 264 -6.73 -1.04 -5.52
C VAL A 264 -6.78 -1.79 -6.84
N ALA A 265 -7.64 -1.35 -7.76
CA ALA A 265 -7.79 -1.90 -9.10
C ALA A 265 -7.33 -0.87 -10.13
N ALA A 266 -6.42 -1.26 -11.03
CA ALA A 266 -5.95 -0.40 -12.12
C ALA A 266 -6.04 -1.12 -13.45
N ARG A 267 -6.69 -0.49 -14.45
CA ARG A 267 -6.80 -1.00 -15.82
C ARG A 267 -5.91 -0.19 -16.76
N PHE A 268 -5.21 -0.91 -17.63
CA PHE A 268 -4.27 -0.33 -18.56
C PHE A 268 -4.78 -0.42 -19.99
N ASP A 269 -4.71 0.69 -20.73
CA ASP A 269 -5.15 0.79 -22.11
C ASP A 269 -4.24 1.77 -22.87
N GLY A 270 -4.47 1.97 -24.13
CA GLY A 270 -3.73 2.91 -24.98
C GLY A 270 -3.06 2.22 -26.15
N GLU A 271 -2.77 3.03 -27.19
CA GLU A 271 -2.15 2.52 -28.43
C GLU A 271 -0.68 2.12 -28.22
N ALA A 272 -0.03 2.62 -27.16
CA ALA A 272 1.33 2.23 -26.79
C ALA A 272 1.43 0.78 -26.32
N LEU A 273 0.34 0.24 -25.75
CA LEU A 273 0.33 -1.14 -25.26
C LEU A 273 -0.02 -2.11 -26.38
N PRO A 274 0.82 -3.13 -26.62
CA PRO A 274 0.48 -4.21 -27.55
C PRO A 274 -0.67 -5.08 -27.00
N GLU A 275 -1.38 -5.75 -27.89
CA GLU A 275 -2.36 -6.76 -27.50
C GLU A 275 -1.68 -7.93 -26.79
N PRO A 276 -2.34 -8.54 -25.78
CA PRO A 276 -1.80 -9.71 -25.10
C PRO A 276 -1.72 -10.91 -26.05
N LYS A 277 -0.63 -11.68 -25.96
CA LYS A 277 -0.45 -12.92 -26.70
C LYS A 277 -0.88 -14.11 -25.86
N ALA A 278 -1.24 -15.22 -26.51
CA ALA A 278 -1.74 -16.43 -25.83
C ALA A 278 -0.68 -17.15 -24.97
N ALA A 279 0.60 -16.91 -25.21
CA ALA A 279 1.71 -17.54 -24.49
C ALA A 279 2.71 -16.47 -24.07
N GLU A 280 2.35 -15.68 -23.07
CA GLU A 280 3.25 -14.73 -22.43
C GLU A 280 3.53 -15.19 -21.00
N ASP A 281 4.79 -15.06 -20.59
CA ASP A 281 5.21 -15.38 -19.24
C ASP A 281 4.77 -14.25 -18.30
N VAL A 282 3.73 -14.52 -17.50
CA VAL A 282 3.20 -13.61 -16.47
C VAL A 282 3.36 -14.29 -15.11
N GLY A 283 3.79 -13.57 -14.11
CA GLY A 283 3.90 -14.12 -12.76
C GLY A 283 4.96 -13.43 -11.92
N TYR A 284 5.41 -14.13 -10.89
CA TYR A 284 6.46 -13.65 -10.00
C TYR A 284 7.82 -13.69 -10.71
N GLN A 285 8.21 -12.54 -11.28
CA GLN A 285 9.49 -12.37 -12.00
C GLN A 285 10.38 -11.39 -11.25
N VAL A 286 11.42 -11.91 -10.58
CA VAL A 286 12.34 -11.07 -9.81
C VAL A 286 13.08 -10.10 -10.71
N TYR A 287 13.01 -8.83 -10.37
CA TYR A 287 13.79 -7.77 -11.00
C TYR A 287 15.05 -7.49 -10.17
N HIS A 288 16.20 -7.68 -10.78
CA HIS A 288 17.46 -7.36 -10.15
C HIS A 288 17.74 -5.87 -10.32
N VAL A 289 17.39 -5.10 -9.29
CA VAL A 289 17.68 -3.66 -9.25
C VAL A 289 19.19 -3.48 -9.33
N PRO A 290 19.72 -2.76 -10.34
CA PRO A 290 21.15 -2.44 -10.37
C PRO A 290 21.54 -1.68 -9.10
N GLU A 291 22.61 -2.13 -8.43
CA GLU A 291 23.17 -1.35 -7.32
C GLU A 291 23.60 0.00 -7.91
N GLY A 292 22.88 1.07 -7.53
CA GLY A 292 23.24 2.40 -7.98
C GLY A 292 24.63 2.76 -7.48
N GLU A 293 25.45 3.41 -8.31
CA GLU A 293 26.59 4.17 -7.79
C GLU A 293 26.05 5.06 -6.67
N ALA A 294 26.63 4.93 -5.48
CA ALA A 294 26.28 5.81 -4.36
C ALA A 294 26.30 7.25 -4.86
N PRO A 295 25.30 8.08 -4.55
CA PRO A 295 25.32 9.48 -4.96
C PRO A 295 26.68 10.06 -4.54
N ALA A 296 27.38 10.72 -5.45
CA ALA A 296 28.53 11.52 -5.08
C ALA A 296 28.09 12.39 -3.90
N GLU A 297 28.82 12.31 -2.78
CA GLU A 297 28.48 13.11 -1.60
C GLU A 297 28.23 14.54 -2.04
N PRO A 298 27.09 15.16 -1.73
CA PRO A 298 26.87 16.55 -2.11
C PRO A 298 27.98 17.37 -1.46
N ASP A 299 28.68 18.16 -2.26
CA ASP A 299 29.65 19.13 -1.78
C ASP A 299 29.05 19.84 -0.56
N THR A 300 29.77 19.83 0.53
CA THR A 300 29.36 20.34 1.83
C THR A 300 28.85 21.79 1.70
N ILE A 301 27.54 21.95 1.51
CA ILE A 301 26.91 23.26 1.58
C ILE A 301 26.86 23.62 3.06
N VAL A 302 27.68 24.61 3.42
CA VAL A 302 27.64 25.25 4.73
C VAL A 302 26.22 25.79 4.95
N PRO A 303 25.52 25.42 6.04
CA PRO A 303 24.14 25.87 6.23
C PRO A 303 24.09 27.38 6.39
N ASP A 304 23.35 28.03 5.51
CA ASP A 304 22.92 29.41 5.69
C ASP A 304 21.90 29.46 6.84
N THR A 305 22.24 30.14 7.91
CA THR A 305 21.44 30.25 9.13
C THR A 305 20.41 31.38 9.07
N SER A 306 19.83 31.65 7.93
CA SER A 306 18.70 32.56 7.81
C SER A 306 17.39 31.90 8.23
N PRO A 307 16.50 32.55 9.02
CA PRO A 307 15.24 31.92 9.49
C PRO A 307 14.30 31.71 8.31
N VAL A 308 13.96 30.45 8.04
CA VAL A 308 12.96 30.08 7.04
C VAL A 308 11.57 30.25 7.65
N GLU A 309 10.75 31.09 7.03
CA GLU A 309 9.31 31.15 7.30
C GLU A 309 8.65 29.80 6.99
N ALA A 310 7.75 29.35 7.87
CA ALA A 310 7.08 28.07 7.78
C ALA A 310 6.27 27.95 6.48
N PRO A 311 6.38 26.85 5.74
CA PRO A 311 5.59 26.67 4.53
C PRO A 311 4.13 26.36 4.85
N VAL A 312 3.26 26.98 4.05
CA VAL A 312 1.79 26.77 4.06
C VAL A 312 1.48 25.30 3.71
N GLN A 313 0.79 24.62 4.59
CA GLN A 313 0.36 23.24 4.41
C GLN A 313 -0.62 23.13 3.23
N ALA A 314 -0.31 22.29 2.25
CA ALA A 314 -1.28 21.80 1.27
C ALA A 314 -2.12 20.66 1.92
N PRO A 315 -3.44 20.59 1.66
CA PRO A 315 -4.30 19.63 2.33
C PRO A 315 -4.09 18.20 1.82
N VAL A 316 -3.60 17.33 2.71
CA VAL A 316 -3.67 15.87 2.52
C VAL A 316 -5.14 15.49 2.66
N ALA A 317 -5.74 14.94 1.61
CA ALA A 317 -7.11 14.44 1.62
C ALA A 317 -7.19 13.01 2.16
N ALA A 318 -6.75 12.83 3.41
CA ALA A 318 -7.23 11.74 4.24
C ALA A 318 -7.96 12.41 5.41
N ALA A 319 -9.25 12.18 5.53
CA ALA A 319 -10.03 12.66 6.67
C ALA A 319 -9.55 11.94 7.93
N LEU A 320 -8.60 12.53 8.63
CA LEU A 320 -8.29 12.11 9.99
C LEU A 320 -9.56 12.27 10.84
N PRO A 321 -9.97 11.26 11.62
CA PRO A 321 -11.07 11.41 12.54
C PRO A 321 -10.72 12.52 13.53
N ARG A 322 -11.58 13.54 13.62
CA ARG A 322 -11.49 14.57 14.64
C ARG A 322 -11.59 13.86 16.00
N LEU A 323 -10.51 13.81 16.75
CA LEU A 323 -10.52 13.44 18.15
C LEU A 323 -11.56 14.30 18.88
N GLY A 324 -12.69 13.68 19.17
CA GLY A 324 -13.73 14.28 20.00
C GLY A 324 -13.13 14.60 21.36
N ARG A 325 -13.25 15.85 21.80
CA ARG A 325 -12.87 16.27 23.15
C ARG A 325 -13.47 15.28 24.16
N PRO A 326 -12.71 14.79 25.13
CA PRO A 326 -13.20 13.82 26.10
C PRO A 326 -14.28 14.47 26.96
N ARG A 327 -15.53 14.16 26.69
CA ARG A 327 -16.68 14.52 27.54
C ARG A 327 -16.61 13.86 28.94
N GLY A 328 -15.67 12.92 29.13
CA GLY A 328 -15.48 12.21 30.40
C GLY A 328 -14.96 13.07 31.55
N LEU A 329 -14.19 14.13 31.29
CA LEU A 329 -13.62 14.96 32.35
C LEU A 329 -14.67 15.79 33.10
N LEU A 330 -15.73 16.23 32.43
CA LEU A 330 -16.82 16.98 33.03
C LEU A 330 -17.75 16.08 33.87
N VAL A 331 -17.94 14.84 33.51
CA VAL A 331 -18.75 13.88 34.29
C VAL A 331 -18.04 13.46 35.57
N MET A 332 -16.72 13.26 35.52
CA MET A 332 -15.93 12.94 36.72
C MET A 332 -15.89 14.11 37.72
N ALA A 333 -15.76 15.34 37.26
CA ALA A 333 -15.79 16.52 38.12
C ALA A 333 -17.17 16.71 38.81
N ALA A 334 -18.25 16.42 38.10
CA ALA A 334 -19.61 16.48 38.64
C ALA A 334 -19.84 15.38 39.71
N LEU A 335 -19.32 14.19 39.50
CA LEU A 335 -19.43 13.07 40.44
C LEU A 335 -18.68 13.34 41.76
N ILE A 336 -17.49 13.92 41.68
CA ILE A 336 -16.67 14.31 42.86
C ILE A 336 -17.37 15.41 43.64
N ALA A 337 -18.00 16.39 42.98
CA ALA A 337 -18.73 17.45 43.64
C ALA A 337 -19.98 16.94 44.39
N VAL A 338 -20.70 15.97 43.83
CA VAL A 338 -21.87 15.35 44.48
C VAL A 338 -21.47 14.49 45.68
N ILE A 339 -20.35 13.78 45.61
CA ILE A 339 -19.85 12.97 46.75
C ILE A 339 -19.37 13.90 47.88
N ALA A 340 -18.70 15.01 47.56
CA ALA A 340 -18.29 15.96 48.57
C ALA A 340 -19.49 16.63 49.27
N LEU A 341 -20.56 16.94 48.54
CA LEU A 341 -21.79 17.52 49.08
C LEU A 341 -22.55 16.54 49.97
N LEU A 342 -22.57 15.26 49.63
CA LEU A 342 -23.19 14.20 50.42
C LEU A 342 -22.45 13.94 51.75
N LEU A 343 -21.11 14.04 51.74
CA LEU A 343 -20.29 13.92 52.94
C LEU A 343 -20.43 15.10 53.92
N THR A 344 -20.78 16.29 53.44
CA THR A 344 -21.02 17.49 54.29
C THR A 344 -22.42 17.53 54.93
N VAL A 345 -23.36 16.68 54.45
CA VAL A 345 -24.73 16.59 55.01
C VAL A 345 -24.85 15.44 56.02
N LEU A 346 -23.85 14.53 56.09
CA LEU A 346 -23.83 13.36 56.97
C LEU A 346 -22.88 13.48 58.14
N LEU A 347 -22.20 14.61 58.32
CA LEU A 347 -21.45 15.06 59.47
C LEU A 347 -22.11 16.31 60.10
#